data_18d433ebe97fa1d21914b0e2ef43961b
#
_entry.id   18d433ebe97fa1d21914b0e2ef43961b
#
_cell.length_a   1.000
_cell.length_b   1.000
_cell.length_c   1.000
_cell.angle_alpha   90.00
_cell.angle_beta   90.00
_cell.angle_gamma   90.00
#
_symmetry.space_group_name_H-M   'P 1'
#
loop_
_entity.id
_entity.type
_entity.pdbx_description
1 polymer ?
#
loop_
_entity_poly.entity_id
_entity_poly.type
_entity_poly.pdbx_seq_one_letter_code
_entity_poly.pdbx_strand_id
1 'polypeptide(L)'
;MNWSPLFAGPVQFAGGDGSSLGSAVVIRGAKHEKDGVAAEHRYLSQNFGSWFLKRQMLLNQKGRVYDRMEITDENGKQRAVFFDITDFFSK
;
A
#
# COMPACT_ATOMS: atom_id res chain seq x y z
N MET A 1 9.42 -26.19 -1.21
CA MET A 1 9.17 -25.77 -1.83
C MET A 1 8.99 -25.00 -2.40
N ASN A 2 9.14 -24.67 -2.46
CA ASN A 2 8.91 -23.81 -2.97
C ASN A 2 8.29 -23.47 -3.65
N TRP A 3 7.82 -23.17 -3.70
CA TRP A 3 7.10 -22.84 -4.29
C TRP A 3 6.85 -21.76 -4.64
N SER A 4 6.87 -21.21 -4.24
CA SER A 4 6.63 -19.95 -4.32
C SER A 4 6.92 -19.26 -5.55
N PRO A 5 7.88 -19.45 -6.15
CA PRO A 5 8.24 -18.77 -7.31
C PRO A 5 7.23 -18.90 -8.36
N LEU A 6 6.47 -19.87 -8.22
CA LEU A 6 5.45 -20.05 -9.15
C LEU A 6 4.57 -18.87 -9.21
N PHE A 7 4.55 -18.15 -8.13
CA PHE A 7 3.73 -17.01 -8.08
C PHE A 7 4.51 -15.86 -8.55
N ALA A 8 5.28 -16.10 -9.50
CA ALA A 8 6.05 -15.15 -10.10
C ALA A 8 5.76 -13.76 -9.75
N GLY A 9 6.67 -13.08 -9.27
CA GLY A 9 6.50 -11.72 -8.99
C GLY A 9 5.48 -11.41 -7.96
N PRO A 10 5.52 -12.06 -6.85
CA PRO A 10 4.61 -11.69 -5.81
C PRO A 10 4.87 -10.25 -5.43
N VAL A 11 3.82 -9.58 -5.05
CA VAL A 11 3.92 -8.22 -4.56
C VAL A 11 4.60 -8.25 -3.21
N GLN A 12 5.54 -7.34 -3.02
CA GLN A 12 6.29 -7.24 -1.79
C GLN A 12 6.15 -5.85 -1.19
N PHE A 13 6.24 -5.78 0.12
CA PHE A 13 6.23 -4.52 0.84
C PHE A 13 7.63 -4.21 1.34
N ALA A 14 8.07 -2.98 1.13
CA ALA A 14 9.38 -2.53 1.55
C ALA A 14 9.22 -1.15 2.17
N GLY A 15 10.34 -0.51 2.49
CA GLY A 15 10.30 0.83 3.03
C GLY A 15 9.91 0.85 4.49
N GLY A 16 9.09 1.81 4.87
CA GLY A 16 8.71 2.01 6.25
C GLY A 16 7.35 1.42 6.59
N ASP A 17 6.78 1.91 7.68
CA ASP A 17 5.51 1.42 8.19
C ASP A 17 4.29 2.20 7.70
N GLY A 18 4.50 3.17 6.82
CA GLY A 18 3.40 3.94 6.25
C GLY A 18 2.90 5.08 7.12
N SER A 19 3.54 5.36 8.25
CA SER A 19 3.04 6.38 9.16
C SER A 19 3.28 7.81 8.68
N SER A 20 4.17 7.99 7.73
CA SER A 20 4.45 9.30 7.16
C SER A 20 4.91 9.14 5.73
N LEU A 21 5.02 10.26 5.01
CA LEU A 21 5.50 10.21 3.64
C LEU A 21 6.91 9.65 3.58
N GLY A 22 7.75 10.06 4.52
CA GLY A 22 9.15 9.60 4.55
C GLY A 22 9.30 8.15 4.95
N SER A 23 8.29 7.55 5.58
CA SER A 23 8.31 6.14 5.95
C SER A 23 7.22 5.38 5.22
N ALA A 24 6.88 5.80 4.02
CA ALA A 24 5.82 5.15 3.25
C ALA A 24 6.13 3.67 3.01
N VAL A 25 5.07 2.87 2.95
CA VAL A 25 5.19 1.47 2.55
C VAL A 25 5.41 1.45 1.06
N VAL A 26 6.50 0.88 0.60
CA VAL A 26 6.80 0.80 -0.83
C VAL A 26 6.25 -0.52 -1.35
N ILE A 27 5.37 -0.44 -2.34
CA ILE A 27 4.80 -1.64 -2.95
C ILE A 27 5.62 -1.97 -4.19
N ARG A 28 6.22 -3.16 -4.19
CA ARG A 28 7.06 -3.61 -5.28
C ARG A 28 6.48 -4.86 -5.93
N GLY A 29 6.69 -4.99 -7.21
CA GLY A 29 6.31 -6.20 -7.93
C GLY A 29 4.92 -6.19 -8.50
N ALA A 30 4.13 -5.16 -8.24
CA ALA A 30 2.82 -5.04 -8.85
C ALA A 30 3.00 -4.51 -10.26
N LYS A 31 2.49 -5.24 -11.25
CA LYS A 31 2.65 -4.85 -12.64
C LYS A 31 1.49 -4.02 -13.15
N HIS A 32 0.36 -4.13 -12.50
CA HIS A 32 -0.84 -3.43 -12.90
C HIS A 32 -1.48 -2.77 -11.70
N GLU A 33 -2.26 -1.75 -11.96
CA GLU A 33 -2.90 -0.99 -10.90
C GLU A 33 -3.77 -1.85 -10.00
N LYS A 34 -4.50 -2.79 -10.57
CA LYS A 34 -5.36 -3.66 -9.77
C LYS A 34 -4.56 -4.50 -8.77
N ASP A 35 -3.36 -4.91 -9.16
CA ASP A 35 -2.52 -5.71 -8.26
C ASP A 35 -1.98 -4.85 -7.13
N GLY A 36 -1.66 -3.60 -7.43
CA GLY A 36 -1.19 -2.67 -6.42
C GLY A 36 -2.28 -2.28 -5.45
N VAL A 37 -3.48 -2.03 -5.93
CA VAL A 37 -4.61 -1.70 -5.07
C VAL A 37 -4.93 -2.88 -4.15
N ALA A 38 -4.90 -4.10 -4.69
CA ALA A 38 -5.12 -5.30 -3.87
C ALA A 38 -4.06 -5.41 -2.78
N ALA A 39 -2.82 -5.02 -3.11
CA ALA A 39 -1.72 -5.06 -2.12
C ALA A 39 -1.95 -4.03 -1.02
N GLU A 40 -2.39 -2.83 -1.36
CA GLU A 40 -2.72 -1.82 -0.36
C GLU A 40 -3.78 -2.35 0.62
N HIS A 41 -4.83 -2.92 0.07
CA HIS A 41 -5.92 -3.46 0.90
C HIS A 41 -5.43 -4.60 1.78
N ARG A 42 -4.60 -5.47 1.24
CA ARG A 42 -4.05 -6.57 2.04
C ARG A 42 -3.18 -6.06 3.18
N TYR A 43 -2.36 -5.05 2.91
CA TYR A 43 -1.53 -4.45 3.96
C TYR A 43 -2.40 -3.88 5.07
N LEU A 44 -3.44 -3.14 4.70
CA LEU A 44 -4.33 -2.54 5.69
C LEU A 44 -5.02 -3.59 6.53
N SER A 45 -5.51 -4.66 5.90
CA SER A 45 -6.19 -5.73 6.63
C SER A 45 -5.24 -6.46 7.57
N GLN A 46 -4.01 -6.70 7.14
CA GLN A 46 -3.03 -7.41 7.96
C GLN A 46 -2.58 -6.61 9.16
N ASN A 47 -2.55 -5.29 9.05
CA ASN A 47 -2.00 -4.44 10.09
C ASN A 47 -3.05 -3.78 10.97
N PHE A 48 -4.28 -3.60 10.48
CA PHE A 48 -5.29 -2.84 11.19
C PHE A 48 -6.61 -3.58 11.38
N GLY A 49 -6.69 -4.83 10.94
CA GLY A 49 -7.92 -5.61 11.05
C GLY A 49 -8.98 -5.11 10.09
N SER A 50 -10.23 -5.08 10.52
CA SER A 50 -11.29 -4.52 9.68
C SER A 50 -11.12 -3.01 9.62
N TRP A 51 -11.29 -2.44 8.44
CA TRP A 51 -11.06 -1.02 8.27
C TRP A 51 -12.06 -0.45 7.27
N PHE A 52 -12.28 0.86 7.37
CA PHE A 52 -13.09 1.60 6.41
C PHE A 52 -12.27 2.72 5.83
N LEU A 53 -12.34 2.90 4.53
CA LEU A 53 -11.66 4.00 3.87
C LEU A 53 -12.50 5.27 4.06
N LYS A 54 -11.88 6.31 4.58
CA LYS A 54 -12.53 7.61 4.74
C LYS A 54 -12.17 8.54 3.60
N ARG A 55 -10.89 8.54 3.21
CA ARG A 55 -10.44 9.45 2.16
C ARG A 55 -9.13 8.92 1.60
N GLN A 56 -8.93 9.21 0.33
CA GLN A 56 -7.72 8.80 -0.37
C GLN A 56 -7.19 9.98 -1.16
N MET A 57 -5.89 10.22 -1.09
CA MET A 57 -5.27 11.34 -1.77
C MET A 57 -4.03 10.86 -2.50
N LEU A 58 -3.90 11.30 -3.75
CA LEU A 58 -2.71 11.02 -4.54
C LEU A 58 -1.73 12.16 -4.34
N LEU A 59 -0.50 11.83 -4.05
CA LEU A 59 0.54 12.82 -3.82
C LEU A 59 1.72 12.57 -4.73
N ASN A 60 2.36 13.64 -5.18
CA ASN A 60 3.58 13.54 -5.98
C ASN A 60 4.68 14.29 -5.27
N GLN A 61 5.83 13.65 -5.12
CA GLN A 61 6.96 14.32 -4.52
C GLN A 61 8.26 13.75 -5.06
N LYS A 62 9.10 14.62 -5.62
CA LYS A 62 10.43 14.23 -6.12
C LYS A 62 10.39 13.03 -7.07
N GLY A 63 9.42 13.06 -7.97
CA GLY A 63 9.32 12.01 -8.99
C GLY A 63 8.68 10.72 -8.51
N ARG A 64 8.25 10.65 -7.27
CA ARG A 64 7.57 9.48 -6.76
C ARG A 64 6.09 9.78 -6.53
N VAL A 65 5.27 8.75 -6.67
CA VAL A 65 3.83 8.88 -6.52
C VAL A 65 3.42 8.12 -5.26
N TYR A 66 2.60 8.76 -4.44
CA TYR A 66 2.16 8.18 -3.18
C TYR A 66 0.64 8.19 -3.09
N ASP A 67 0.13 7.22 -2.36
CA ASP A 67 -1.28 7.13 -2.06
C ASP A 67 -1.41 7.29 -0.55
N ARG A 68 -2.11 8.33 -0.10
CA ARG A 68 -2.33 8.54 1.32
C ARG A 68 -3.76 8.11 1.60
N MET A 69 -3.90 7.04 2.38
CA MET A 69 -5.21 6.49 2.68
C MET A 69 -5.56 6.78 4.14
N GLU A 70 -6.67 7.50 4.32
CA GLU A 70 -7.20 7.76 5.66
C GLU A 70 -8.24 6.71 5.94
N ILE A 71 -8.03 5.94 6.99
CA ILE A 71 -8.92 4.85 7.34
C ILE A 71 -9.37 4.96 8.79
N THR A 72 -10.46 4.27 9.11
CA THR A 72 -10.86 4.01 10.48
C THR A 72 -10.60 2.53 10.71
N ASP A 73 -9.81 2.20 11.73
CA ASP A 73 -9.46 0.80 12.00
C ASP A 73 -10.56 0.10 12.80
N GLU A 74 -10.32 -1.19 13.10
CA GLU A 74 -11.36 -1.98 13.76
C GLU A 74 -11.68 -1.50 15.17
N ASN A 75 -10.80 -0.70 15.76
CA ASN A 75 -11.04 -0.12 17.09
C ASN A 75 -11.65 1.27 17.02
N GLY A 76 -12.02 1.72 15.83
CA GLY A 76 -12.59 3.04 15.64
C GLY A 76 -11.57 4.15 15.59
N LYS A 77 -10.29 3.82 15.57
CA LYS A 77 -9.25 4.83 15.56
C LYS A 77 -8.93 5.25 14.13
N GLN A 78 -8.71 6.54 13.93
CA GLN A 78 -8.39 7.06 12.61
C GLN A 78 -6.90 6.99 12.36
N ARG A 79 -6.54 6.57 11.16
CA ARG A 79 -5.15 6.42 10.77
C ARG A 79 -4.93 6.92 9.36
N ALA A 80 -3.75 7.45 9.10
CA ALA A 80 -3.34 7.79 7.76
C ALA A 80 -2.17 6.87 7.41
N VAL A 81 -2.28 6.17 6.28
CA VAL A 81 -1.24 5.24 5.84
C VAL A 81 -0.77 5.69 4.46
N PHE A 82 0.55 5.83 4.32
CA PHE A 82 1.17 6.28 3.08
C PHE A 82 1.78 5.10 2.35
N PHE A 83 1.44 4.96 1.08
CA PHE A 83 2.01 3.94 0.21
C PHE A 83 2.75 4.61 -0.93
N ASP A 84 3.94 4.13 -1.24
CA ASP A 84 4.65 4.55 -2.44
C ASP A 84 4.21 3.61 -3.55
N ILE A 85 3.49 4.14 -4.52
CA ILE A 85 2.86 3.36 -5.57
C ILE A 85 3.51 3.61 -6.93
N THR A 86 4.71 4.16 -6.93
CA THR A 86 5.39 4.54 -8.16
C THR A 86 5.48 3.40 -9.15
N ASP A 87 5.75 2.19 -8.67
CA ASP A 87 5.98 1.05 -9.55
C ASP A 87 4.76 0.67 -10.39
N PHE A 88 3.56 0.89 -9.89
CA PHE A 88 2.37 0.45 -10.61
C PHE A 88 1.43 1.59 -11.02
N PHE A 89 1.71 2.81 -10.62
CA PHE A 89 0.81 3.92 -10.91
C PHE A 89 0.64 4.10 -12.42
N SER A 90 -0.59 4.15 -12.86
CA SER A 90 -0.93 4.29 -14.28
C SER A 90 -0.51 3.11 -15.14
N LYS A 91 -0.42 1.94 -14.57
CA LYS A 91 -0.07 0.73 -15.32
C LYS A 91 -1.16 -0.33 -15.24
#